data_791c8c5eb1b6c691e23e11d189a0964a
#
_entry.id   791c8c5eb1b6c691e23e11d189a0964a
#
_cell.length_a   1.000
_cell.length_b   1.000
_cell.length_c   1.000
_cell.angle_alpha   90.00
_cell.angle_beta   90.00
_cell.angle_gamma   90.00
#
_symmetry.space_group_name_H-M   'P 1'
#
loop_
_entity.id
_entity.type
_entity.pdbx_description
1 polymer ?
#
loop_
_entity_poly.entity_id
_entity_poly.type
_entity_poly.pdbx_seq_one_letter_code
_entity_poly.pdbx_strand_id
1 'polypeptide(L)'
;MGASPLILGVKYLHVSGKNISVGDFATFITSPDAHVHITTWNADKHDGKIEAGKFCLFSPGVRISAATSIKIGDSCMFANGAYISDSDWHGIYDRALPVGKSLEVVLEDNVWIGDSAVSYTHLRAHETNSN
;
A
#
# COMPACT_ATOMS: atom_id res chain seq x y z
N MET A 1 14.18 2.03 3.99
CA MET A 1 13.52 3.34 3.92
C MET A 1 14.53 4.39 3.48
N GLY A 2 14.09 5.33 2.67
CA GLY A 2 14.97 6.39 2.16
C GLY A 2 15.34 7.44 3.20
N ALA A 3 15.92 8.54 2.72
CA ALA A 3 16.40 9.62 3.58
C ALA A 3 15.23 10.46 4.11
N SER A 4 15.41 10.99 5.31
CA SER A 4 14.57 12.01 5.93
C SER A 4 13.06 11.69 5.93
N PRO A 5 12.64 10.50 6.34
CA PRO A 5 11.21 10.24 6.49
C PRO A 5 10.66 11.07 7.67
N LEU A 6 9.43 11.51 7.53
CA LEU A 6 8.68 12.11 8.64
C LEU A 6 7.64 11.12 9.09
N ILE A 7 7.73 10.65 10.33
CA ILE A 7 6.80 9.67 10.88
C ILE A 7 6.16 10.26 12.13
N LEU A 8 4.87 10.53 12.04
CA LEU A 8 4.07 10.96 13.18
C LEU A 8 3.37 9.74 13.76
N GLY A 9 3.73 9.38 14.99
CA GLY A 9 3.18 8.19 15.66
C GLY A 9 3.85 6.90 15.24
N VAL A 10 5.16 6.81 15.36
CA VAL A 10 5.94 5.68 14.86
C VAL A 10 5.45 4.32 15.39
N LYS A 11 4.94 4.26 16.60
CA LYS A 11 4.45 3.00 17.18
C LYS A 11 3.16 2.50 16.52
N TYR A 12 2.50 3.31 15.72
CA TYR A 12 1.30 2.94 14.98
C TYR A 12 1.56 2.72 13.49
N LEU A 13 2.83 2.73 13.09
CA LEU A 13 3.25 2.35 11.75
C LEU A 13 3.75 0.92 11.79
N HIS A 14 3.13 0.04 11.02
CA HIS A 14 3.47 -1.37 10.96
C HIS A 14 3.98 -1.72 9.57
N VAL A 15 5.26 -2.06 9.47
CA VAL A 15 5.88 -2.52 8.25
C VAL A 15 6.26 -3.98 8.48
N SER A 16 5.68 -4.88 7.69
CA SER A 16 5.84 -6.31 7.90
C SER A 16 6.09 -7.03 6.58
N GLY A 17 6.99 -8.00 6.60
CA GLY A 17 7.38 -8.77 5.43
C GLY A 17 8.68 -8.28 4.83
N LYS A 18 9.02 -8.85 3.66
CA LYS A 18 10.28 -8.57 2.97
C LYS A 18 10.04 -7.71 1.74
N ASN A 19 11.12 -7.18 1.17
CA ASN A 19 11.10 -6.47 -0.10
C ASN A 19 10.22 -5.22 -0.09
N ILE A 20 10.30 -4.45 0.99
CA ILE A 20 9.60 -3.17 1.11
C ILE A 20 10.62 -2.06 1.04
N SER A 21 10.42 -1.16 0.08
CA SER A 21 11.31 -0.02 -0.15
C SER A 21 10.46 1.24 -0.30
N VAL A 22 10.81 2.27 0.45
CA VAL A 22 10.13 3.57 0.38
C VAL A 22 11.19 4.63 0.13
N GLY A 23 10.96 5.48 -0.87
CA GLY A 23 11.92 6.49 -1.28
C GLY A 23 12.07 7.64 -0.28
N ASP A 24 12.88 8.64 -0.68
CA ASP A 24 13.23 9.75 0.20
C ASP A 24 12.03 10.66 0.50
N PHE A 25 12.08 11.29 1.68
CA PHE A 25 11.11 12.30 2.10
C PHE A 25 9.66 11.80 2.17
N ALA A 26 9.48 10.53 2.49
CA ALA A 26 8.14 9.99 2.73
C ALA A 26 7.56 10.54 4.02
N THR A 27 6.24 10.73 4.05
CA THR A 27 5.53 11.16 5.24
C THR A 27 4.51 10.10 5.63
N PHE A 28 4.57 9.66 6.87
CA PHE A 28 3.60 8.73 7.44
C PHE A 28 2.89 9.43 8.59
N ILE A 29 1.58 9.57 8.49
CA ILE A 29 0.77 10.14 9.56
C ILE A 29 -0.09 9.03 10.13
N THR A 30 0.06 8.76 11.41
CA THR A 30 -0.67 7.70 12.08
C THR A 30 -1.37 8.24 13.32
N SER A 31 -2.30 7.47 13.85
CA SER A 31 -2.95 7.80 15.11
C SER A 31 -3.27 6.52 15.87
N PRO A 32 -3.56 6.60 17.19
CA PRO A 32 -3.95 5.40 17.94
C PRO A 32 -5.17 4.67 17.36
N ASP A 33 -6.07 5.41 16.72
CA ASP A 33 -7.29 4.85 16.17
C ASP A 33 -7.16 4.44 14.71
N ALA A 34 -6.07 4.82 14.04
CA ALA A 34 -5.91 4.59 12.62
C ALA A 34 -4.44 4.33 12.30
N HIS A 35 -4.04 3.08 12.44
CA HIS A 35 -2.67 2.65 12.17
C HIS A 35 -2.43 2.56 10.66
N VAL A 36 -1.18 2.75 10.24
CA VAL A 36 -0.75 2.51 8.88
C VAL A 36 -0.10 1.13 8.81
N HIS A 37 -0.53 0.31 7.85
CA HIS A 37 0.02 -1.02 7.64
C HIS A 37 0.58 -1.15 6.23
N ILE A 38 1.84 -1.51 6.12
CA ILE A 38 2.49 -1.83 4.86
C ILE A 38 3.02 -3.25 4.98
N THR A 39 2.43 -4.18 4.23
CA THR A 39 2.67 -5.60 4.42
C THR A 39 2.97 -6.29 3.10
N THR A 40 3.97 -7.15 3.09
CA THR A 40 4.19 -8.10 2.01
C THR A 40 3.97 -9.52 2.52
N TRP A 41 3.49 -10.37 1.63
CA TRP A 41 3.28 -11.78 1.90
C TRP A 41 4.40 -12.57 1.22
N ASN A 42 5.22 -13.26 2.03
CA ASN A 42 6.42 -13.94 1.55
C ASN A 42 6.42 -15.41 2.00
N ALA A 43 5.25 -16.05 1.96
CA ALA A 43 5.07 -17.45 2.33
C ALA A 43 4.40 -18.22 1.20
N ASP A 44 4.58 -19.53 1.18
CA ASP A 44 4.05 -20.42 0.16
C ASP A 44 4.53 -20.00 -1.23
N LYS A 45 3.62 -19.67 -2.12
CA LYS A 45 3.96 -19.27 -3.50
C LYS A 45 4.04 -17.75 -3.66
N HIS A 46 3.90 -17.00 -2.56
CA HIS A 46 3.89 -15.54 -2.63
C HIS A 46 5.28 -14.99 -2.37
N ASP A 47 5.66 -14.00 -3.15
CA ASP A 47 6.90 -13.26 -2.97
C ASP A 47 6.60 -11.78 -3.16
N GLY A 48 5.84 -11.23 -2.22
CA GLY A 48 5.35 -9.88 -2.29
C GLY A 48 6.45 -8.84 -2.24
N LYS A 49 6.22 -7.74 -2.95
CA LYS A 49 7.15 -6.64 -3.07
C LYS A 49 6.41 -5.32 -3.11
N ILE A 50 6.89 -4.33 -2.39
CA ILE A 50 6.35 -2.98 -2.41
C ILE A 50 7.51 -2.01 -2.64
N GLU A 51 7.39 -1.19 -3.68
CA GLU A 51 8.34 -0.13 -3.97
C GLU A 51 7.58 1.19 -4.08
N ALA A 52 7.92 2.16 -3.24
CA ALA A 52 7.35 3.50 -3.30
C ALA A 52 8.46 4.49 -3.65
N GLY A 53 8.11 5.49 -4.46
CA GLY A 53 9.01 6.55 -4.87
C GLY A 53 9.18 7.61 -3.78
N LYS A 54 9.66 8.80 -4.21
CA LYS A 54 9.96 9.92 -3.30
C LYS A 54 8.71 10.74 -3.01
N PHE A 55 8.72 11.42 -1.86
CA PHE A 55 7.68 12.39 -1.48
C PHE A 55 6.27 11.80 -1.39
N CYS A 56 6.15 10.52 -1.06
CA CYS A 56 4.84 9.91 -0.86
C CYS A 56 4.27 10.26 0.50
N LEU A 57 2.96 10.40 0.57
CA LEU A 57 2.25 10.69 1.82
C LEU A 57 1.27 9.56 2.14
N PHE A 58 1.39 9.02 3.33
CA PHE A 58 0.53 7.94 3.83
C PHE A 58 -0.24 8.47 5.03
N SER A 59 -1.55 8.66 4.88
CA SER A 59 -2.42 9.21 5.91
C SER A 59 -2.92 8.14 6.88
N PRO A 60 -3.53 8.52 8.01
CA PRO A 60 -3.99 7.53 8.99
C PRO A 60 -4.91 6.48 8.40
N GLY A 61 -4.70 5.23 8.80
CA GLY A 61 -5.53 4.11 8.36
C GLY A 61 -5.20 3.54 7.00
N VAL A 62 -4.18 4.05 6.31
CA VAL A 62 -3.76 3.52 5.01
C VAL A 62 -3.22 2.10 5.18
N ARG A 63 -3.61 1.21 4.29
CA ARG A 63 -3.15 -0.17 4.25
C ARG A 63 -2.69 -0.52 2.85
N ILE A 64 -1.48 -1.05 2.75
CA ILE A 64 -0.91 -1.52 1.48
C ILE A 64 -0.47 -2.96 1.68
N SER A 65 -0.99 -3.86 0.88
CA SER A 65 -0.75 -5.30 1.03
C SER A 65 -0.40 -5.92 -0.31
N ALA A 66 0.78 -6.50 -0.39
CA ALA A 66 1.28 -7.08 -1.63
C ALA A 66 1.57 -8.58 -1.49
N ALA A 67 0.98 -9.37 -2.37
CA ALA A 67 1.31 -10.78 -2.53
C ALA A 67 2.22 -11.00 -3.75
N THR A 68 2.26 -10.07 -4.66
CA THR A 68 3.08 -10.13 -5.87
C THR A 68 3.94 -8.87 -6.00
N SER A 69 3.34 -7.75 -6.37
CA SER A 69 4.10 -6.51 -6.56
C SER A 69 3.19 -5.29 -6.56
N ILE A 70 3.55 -4.30 -5.77
CA ILE A 70 2.93 -2.98 -5.81
C ILE A 70 4.04 -1.97 -6.03
N LYS A 71 3.94 -1.22 -7.12
CA LYS A 71 4.87 -0.15 -7.46
C LYS A 71 4.14 1.18 -7.35
N ILE A 72 4.70 2.09 -6.59
CA ILE A 72 4.15 3.40 -6.34
C ILE A 72 5.15 4.43 -6.83
N GLY A 73 4.71 5.33 -7.70
CA GLY A 73 5.57 6.38 -8.24
C GLY A 73 5.88 7.47 -7.22
N ASP A 74 6.47 8.55 -7.71
CA ASP A 74 6.83 9.69 -6.87
C ASP A 74 5.60 10.57 -6.57
N SER A 75 5.62 11.21 -5.41
CA SER A 75 4.60 12.19 -5.04
C SER A 75 3.17 11.66 -5.02
N CYS A 76 3.01 10.40 -4.68
CA CYS A 76 1.69 9.80 -4.51
C CYS A 76 1.12 10.12 -3.13
N MET A 77 -0.18 10.31 -3.05
CA MET A 77 -0.87 10.60 -1.81
C MET A 77 -1.94 9.54 -1.53
N PHE A 78 -1.94 9.05 -0.31
CA PHE A 78 -2.95 8.08 0.15
C PHE A 78 -3.72 8.75 1.28
N ALA A 79 -5.00 9.05 1.03
CA ALA A 79 -5.85 9.69 2.02
C ALA A 79 -6.30 8.68 3.09
N ASN A 80 -7.02 9.16 4.10
CA ASN A 80 -7.38 8.35 5.25
C ASN A 80 -8.08 7.05 4.85
N GLY A 81 -7.59 5.94 5.38
CA GLY A 81 -8.22 4.64 5.18
C GLY A 81 -8.09 4.04 3.77
N ALA A 82 -7.28 4.62 2.91
CA ALA A 82 -7.07 4.05 1.57
C ALA A 82 -6.45 2.65 1.68
N TYR A 83 -6.91 1.74 0.84
CA TYR A 83 -6.43 0.37 0.82
C TYR A 83 -5.98 -0.01 -0.58
N ILE A 84 -4.73 -0.45 -0.69
CA ILE A 84 -4.13 -0.91 -1.94
C ILE A 84 -3.73 -2.37 -1.76
N SER A 85 -4.21 -3.22 -2.67
CA SER A 85 -3.86 -4.64 -2.69
C SER A 85 -3.66 -5.11 -4.12
N ASP A 86 -2.72 -6.00 -4.32
CA ASP A 86 -2.49 -6.63 -5.62
C ASP A 86 -3.14 -8.01 -5.73
N SER A 87 -3.91 -8.40 -4.74
CA SER A 87 -4.51 -9.72 -4.70
C SER A 87 -5.96 -9.64 -4.26
N ASP A 88 -6.76 -10.49 -4.87
CA ASP A 88 -8.12 -10.74 -4.42
C ASP A 88 -8.07 -11.80 -3.32
N TRP A 89 -8.27 -11.38 -2.09
CA TRP A 89 -8.21 -12.27 -0.94
C TRP A 89 -9.52 -13.01 -0.68
N HIS A 90 -10.47 -12.94 -1.61
CA HIS A 90 -11.78 -13.57 -1.46
C HIS A 90 -11.66 -15.07 -1.18
N GLY A 91 -10.78 -15.77 -1.86
CA GLY A 91 -10.56 -17.19 -1.64
C GLY A 91 -10.00 -17.54 -0.26
N ILE A 92 -9.45 -16.57 0.47
CA ILE A 92 -8.97 -16.82 1.82
C ILE A 92 -10.12 -17.00 2.81
N TYR A 93 -11.22 -16.29 2.57
CA TYR A 93 -12.40 -16.35 3.43
C TYR A 93 -13.30 -17.54 3.10
N ASP A 94 -13.20 -18.07 1.90
CA ASP A 94 -13.93 -19.28 1.48
C ASP A 94 -12.92 -20.34 1.07
N ARG A 95 -12.71 -21.32 1.96
CA ARG A 95 -11.73 -22.37 1.73
C ARG A 95 -12.06 -23.33 0.60
N ALA A 96 -13.29 -23.28 0.11
CA ALA A 96 -13.70 -24.08 -1.04
C ALA A 96 -13.24 -23.48 -2.35
N LEU A 97 -12.80 -22.21 -2.34
CA LEU A 97 -12.35 -21.51 -3.53
C LEU A 97 -10.83 -21.34 -3.52
N PRO A 98 -10.17 -21.37 -4.67
CA PRO A 98 -8.76 -21.02 -4.71
C PRO A 98 -8.56 -19.56 -4.35
N VAL A 99 -7.36 -19.23 -3.85
CA VAL A 99 -6.99 -17.82 -3.62
C VAL A 99 -7.09 -17.08 -4.93
N GLY A 100 -7.68 -15.90 -4.89
CA GLY A 100 -7.87 -15.07 -6.07
C GLY A 100 -6.55 -14.70 -6.74
N LYS A 101 -6.66 -14.29 -7.99
CA LYS A 101 -5.52 -13.97 -8.82
C LYS A 101 -4.77 -12.76 -8.31
N SER A 102 -3.44 -12.84 -8.26
CA SER A 102 -2.57 -11.71 -7.91
C SER A 102 -2.02 -11.09 -9.19
N LEU A 103 -2.17 -9.79 -9.33
CA LEU A 103 -1.66 -9.02 -10.46
C LEU A 103 -0.90 -7.81 -9.94
N GLU A 104 0.20 -7.48 -10.60
CA GLU A 104 0.96 -6.28 -10.25
C GLU A 104 0.07 -5.05 -10.28
N VAL A 105 0.18 -4.22 -9.25
CA VAL A 105 -0.45 -2.91 -9.18
C VAL A 105 0.63 -1.86 -9.41
N VAL A 106 0.37 -0.94 -10.32
CA VAL A 106 1.28 0.17 -10.61
C VAL A 106 0.54 1.48 -10.47
N LEU A 107 1.00 2.31 -9.54
CA LEU A 107 0.55 3.68 -9.40
C LEU A 107 1.63 4.58 -9.99
N GLU A 108 1.28 5.35 -11.01
CA GLU A 108 2.20 6.27 -11.65
C GLU A 108 2.47 7.47 -10.74
N ASP A 109 3.37 8.36 -11.14
CA ASP A 109 3.68 9.55 -10.35
C ASP A 109 2.45 10.44 -10.17
N ASN A 110 2.37 11.09 -9.01
CA ASN A 110 1.32 12.05 -8.70
C ASN A 110 -0.10 11.46 -8.68
N VAL A 111 -0.23 10.18 -8.39
CA VAL A 111 -1.54 9.56 -8.18
C VAL A 111 -2.04 9.89 -6.78
N TRP A 112 -3.30 10.22 -6.69
CA TRP A 112 -3.97 10.47 -5.41
C TRP A 112 -5.08 9.45 -5.21
N ILE A 113 -5.00 8.72 -4.11
CA ILE A 113 -6.02 7.74 -3.71
C ILE A 113 -6.84 8.38 -2.60
N GLY A 114 -8.14 8.55 -2.86
CA GLY A 114 -9.04 9.25 -1.93
C GLY A 114 -9.37 8.48 -0.67
N ASP A 115 -10.14 9.12 0.21
CA ASP A 115 -10.51 8.55 1.51
C ASP A 115 -11.23 7.23 1.33
N SER A 116 -10.79 6.22 2.08
CA SER A 116 -11.37 4.87 2.09
C SER A 116 -11.50 4.24 0.71
N ALA A 117 -10.74 4.72 -0.27
CA ALA A 117 -10.70 4.13 -1.60
C ALA A 117 -10.00 2.77 -1.56
N VAL A 118 -10.39 1.89 -2.46
CA VAL A 118 -9.81 0.55 -2.59
C VAL A 118 -9.34 0.38 -4.03
N SER A 119 -8.09 -0.07 -4.19
CA SER A 119 -7.53 -0.34 -5.51
C SER A 119 -6.95 -1.74 -5.58
N TYR A 120 -7.30 -2.46 -6.61
CA TYR A 120 -6.81 -3.82 -6.88
C TYR A 120 -6.10 -3.94 -8.22
N THR A 121 -6.05 -2.88 -9.01
CA THR A 121 -5.50 -2.92 -10.36
C THR A 121 -4.68 -1.67 -10.63
N HIS A 122 -4.34 -1.44 -11.90
CA HIS A 122 -3.59 -0.27 -12.32
C HIS A 122 -4.38 1.01 -12.12
N LEU A 123 -3.71 2.01 -11.54
CA LEU A 123 -4.19 3.38 -11.53
C LEU A 123 -3.10 4.29 -12.10
N ARG A 124 -3.50 5.16 -13.01
CA ARG A 124 -2.61 6.11 -13.64
C ARG A 124 -2.69 7.46 -12.94
N ALA A 125 -1.74 8.35 -13.27
CA ALA A 125 -1.75 9.70 -12.76
C ALA A 125 -3.12 10.36 -13.00
N HIS A 126 -3.55 11.17 -12.05
CA HIS A 126 -4.82 11.91 -12.07
C HIS A 126 -6.08 11.05 -11.93
N GLU A 127 -5.96 9.74 -11.80
CA GLU A 127 -7.11 8.90 -11.47
C GLU A 127 -7.28 8.87 -9.96
N THR A 128 -8.53 8.95 -9.51
CA THR A 128 -8.86 8.76 -8.12
C THR A 128 -9.88 7.64 -8.03
N ASN A 129 -9.75 6.83 -6.99
CA ASN A 129 -10.71 5.78 -6.75
C ASN A 129 -11.33 6.02 -5.38
N SER A 130 -12.26 6.92 -5.35
CA SER A 130 -13.02 7.24 -4.14
C SER A 130 -14.46 6.80 -4.34
N ASN A 131 -14.96 6.05 -3.43
CA ASN A 131 -16.34 5.61 -3.51
C ASN A 131 -17.03 5.63 -2.18
#